data_16aba399c7f51946dd6b564eda9e6081
#
_entry.id   16aba399c7f51946dd6b564eda9e6081
#
_cell.length_a   1.000
_cell.length_b   1.000
_cell.length_c   1.000
_cell.angle_alpha   90.00
_cell.angle_beta   90.00
_cell.angle_gamma   90.00
#
_symmetry.space_group_name_H-M   'P 1'
#
loop_
_entity.id
_entity.type
_entity.pdbx_description
1 polymer ?
#
loop_
_entity_poly.entity_id
_entity_poly.type
_entity_poly.pdbx_seq_one_letter_code
_entity_poly.pdbx_strand_id
1 'polypeptide(L)'
;MKEILKNDWQEILEDEFEKDYYKDLRKLLIDEYKHYEIFPKAQDIFNAFHYTAYKDVKVLILGQDPYHNVGQAHGLAFSVKEGVAIPPSLRNIYKELKSDLGLEIPRTGYLKSWADQGIMLLNTTLTVRAHQPMSHSKIGWEIFTNAVIEKISEKEDPVVFILWGNHAKARKKFIRPGNHLIIEGVHPSPLSAARGFFGSRPFSRANEFLENNGVTPPTWEVK
;
A
#
# COMPACT_ATOMS: atom_id res chain seq x y z
N MET A 1 -10.46 -25.23 -2.16
CA MET A 1 -9.73 -24.16 -2.88
C MET A 1 -8.29 -24.08 -2.36
N LYS A 2 -7.30 -23.75 -3.18
CA LYS A 2 -5.92 -23.60 -2.68
C LYS A 2 -5.83 -22.26 -1.94
N GLU A 3 -5.38 -22.27 -0.71
CA GLU A 3 -5.16 -21.05 0.10
C GLU A 3 -4.14 -20.14 -0.60
N ILE A 4 -4.57 -18.90 -0.88
CA ILE A 4 -3.76 -17.85 -1.53
C ILE A 4 -3.22 -16.88 -0.47
N LEU A 5 -4.08 -16.50 0.48
CA LEU A 5 -3.78 -15.61 1.59
C LEU A 5 -3.85 -16.38 2.92
N LYS A 6 -3.01 -15.99 3.90
CA LYS A 6 -2.78 -16.75 5.15
C LYS A 6 -3.61 -16.29 6.35
N ASN A 7 -4.53 -15.35 6.16
CA ASN A 7 -5.35 -14.77 7.23
C ASN A 7 -6.78 -14.49 6.74
N ASP A 8 -7.53 -13.66 7.45
CA ASP A 8 -8.93 -13.31 7.15
C ASP A 8 -9.17 -12.71 5.75
N TRP A 9 -8.13 -12.18 5.10
CA TRP A 9 -8.21 -11.77 3.71
C TRP A 9 -8.60 -12.91 2.76
N GLN A 10 -8.28 -14.17 3.09
CA GLN A 10 -8.65 -15.30 2.24
C GLN A 10 -10.17 -15.42 2.09
N GLU A 11 -10.90 -15.27 3.18
CA GLU A 11 -12.38 -15.29 3.19
C GLU A 11 -12.96 -14.04 2.54
N ILE A 12 -12.43 -12.86 2.88
CA ILE A 12 -12.92 -11.56 2.37
C ILE A 12 -12.79 -11.45 0.84
N LEU A 13 -11.77 -12.07 0.25
CA LEU A 13 -11.48 -11.99 -1.19
C LEU A 13 -11.74 -13.30 -1.94
N GLU A 14 -12.40 -14.28 -1.33
CA GLU A 14 -12.62 -15.59 -1.94
C GLU A 14 -13.29 -15.48 -3.30
N ASP A 15 -14.35 -14.68 -3.42
CA ASP A 15 -15.07 -14.45 -4.67
C ASP A 15 -14.19 -13.81 -5.76
N GLU A 16 -13.24 -12.95 -5.38
CA GLU A 16 -12.34 -12.30 -6.35
C GLU A 16 -11.42 -13.32 -7.02
N PHE A 17 -10.97 -14.33 -6.28
CA PHE A 17 -10.08 -15.38 -6.81
C PHE A 17 -10.74 -16.29 -7.83
N GLU A 18 -12.08 -16.36 -7.82
CA GLU A 18 -12.86 -17.18 -8.77
C GLU A 18 -13.26 -16.42 -10.03
N LYS A 19 -13.11 -15.11 -10.08
CA LYS A 19 -13.43 -14.29 -11.27
C LYS A 19 -12.47 -14.55 -12.42
N ASP A 20 -12.99 -14.47 -13.64
CA ASP A 20 -12.22 -14.76 -14.86
C ASP A 20 -11.01 -13.86 -15.02
N TYR A 21 -11.15 -12.55 -14.72
CA TYR A 21 -10.02 -11.61 -14.80
C TYR A 21 -8.85 -12.03 -13.90
N TYR A 22 -9.14 -12.56 -12.70
CA TYR A 22 -8.10 -13.00 -11.78
C TYR A 22 -7.44 -14.31 -12.25
N LYS A 23 -8.23 -15.23 -12.79
CA LYS A 23 -7.71 -16.46 -13.38
C LYS A 23 -6.79 -16.17 -14.58
N ASP A 24 -7.18 -15.21 -15.41
CA ASP A 24 -6.38 -14.77 -16.56
C ASP A 24 -5.13 -14.01 -16.12
N LEU A 25 -5.24 -13.10 -15.15
CA LEU A 25 -4.09 -12.44 -14.51
C LEU A 25 -3.09 -13.46 -13.97
N ARG A 26 -3.57 -14.50 -13.28
CA ARG A 26 -2.71 -15.55 -12.73
C ARG A 26 -2.00 -16.35 -13.80
N LYS A 27 -2.69 -16.71 -14.89
CA LYS A 27 -2.06 -17.41 -16.04
C LYS A 27 -0.96 -16.56 -16.66
N LEU A 28 -1.25 -15.27 -16.89
CA LEU A 28 -0.29 -14.31 -17.41
C LEU A 28 0.94 -14.19 -16.50
N LEU A 29 0.75 -14.04 -15.20
CA LEU A 29 1.85 -13.92 -14.24
C LEU A 29 2.74 -15.18 -14.21
N ILE A 30 2.16 -16.37 -14.31
CA ILE A 30 2.94 -17.63 -14.40
C ILE A 30 3.87 -17.59 -15.62
N ASP A 31 3.40 -17.06 -16.75
CA ASP A 31 4.20 -16.91 -17.96
C ASP A 31 5.25 -15.80 -17.82
N GLU A 32 4.87 -14.66 -17.27
CA GLU A 32 5.78 -13.54 -16.99
C GLU A 32 6.97 -13.95 -16.11
N TYR A 33 6.72 -14.65 -15.00
CA TYR A 33 7.79 -15.12 -14.11
C TYR A 33 8.69 -16.20 -14.73
N LYS A 34 8.27 -16.87 -15.81
CA LYS A 34 9.11 -17.82 -16.55
C LYS A 34 10.07 -17.14 -17.53
N HIS A 35 9.63 -16.03 -18.12
CA HIS A 35 10.34 -15.42 -19.25
C HIS A 35 11.04 -14.11 -18.89
N TYR A 36 10.65 -13.46 -17.78
CA TYR A 36 11.17 -12.16 -17.37
C TYR A 36 11.56 -12.15 -15.90
N GLU A 37 12.45 -11.24 -15.55
CA GLU A 37 12.72 -10.91 -14.16
C GLU A 37 11.61 -9.99 -13.64
N ILE A 38 10.83 -10.48 -12.66
CA ILE A 38 9.65 -9.80 -12.11
C ILE A 38 9.88 -9.48 -10.64
N PHE A 39 9.45 -8.30 -10.23
CA PHE A 39 9.45 -7.87 -8.83
C PHE A 39 8.04 -7.58 -8.30
N PRO A 40 7.81 -7.82 -6.99
CA PRO A 40 8.67 -8.58 -6.05
C PRO A 40 8.76 -10.07 -6.46
N LYS A 41 9.52 -10.87 -5.72
CA LYS A 41 9.48 -12.35 -5.88
C LYS A 41 8.05 -12.85 -5.67
N ALA A 42 7.67 -13.94 -6.34
CA ALA A 42 6.30 -14.47 -6.35
C ALA A 42 5.71 -14.68 -4.93
N GLN A 43 6.53 -15.14 -3.97
CA GLN A 43 6.13 -15.33 -2.58
C GLN A 43 5.86 -14.02 -1.82
N ASP A 44 6.36 -12.89 -2.31
CA ASP A 44 6.27 -11.58 -1.66
C ASP A 44 5.12 -10.73 -2.22
N ILE A 45 4.44 -11.15 -3.30
CA ILE A 45 3.39 -10.37 -3.98
C ILE A 45 2.31 -9.89 -3.01
N PHE A 46 1.90 -10.76 -2.09
CA PHE A 46 0.80 -10.52 -1.15
C PHE A 46 1.25 -10.12 0.26
N ASN A 47 2.49 -9.66 0.43
CA ASN A 47 2.99 -9.30 1.77
C ASN A 47 2.19 -8.17 2.44
N ALA A 48 1.61 -7.24 1.67
CA ALA A 48 0.71 -6.22 2.24
C ALA A 48 -0.50 -6.84 2.97
N PHE A 49 -1.01 -7.95 2.44
CA PHE A 49 -2.11 -8.72 3.03
C PHE A 49 -1.63 -9.60 4.19
N HIS A 50 -0.47 -10.25 4.02
CA HIS A 50 0.06 -11.16 5.04
C HIS A 50 0.50 -10.44 6.31
N TYR A 51 1.00 -9.20 6.20
CA TYR A 51 1.48 -8.43 7.34
C TYR A 51 0.39 -7.58 8.01
N THR A 52 -0.67 -7.23 7.28
CA THR A 52 -1.81 -6.50 7.83
C THR A 52 -3.09 -7.28 7.54
N ALA A 53 -3.62 -7.98 8.52
CA ALA A 53 -4.89 -8.70 8.39
C ALA A 53 -6.05 -7.72 8.15
N TYR A 54 -7.13 -8.15 7.48
CA TYR A 54 -8.27 -7.28 7.16
C TYR A 54 -8.86 -6.60 8.40
N LYS A 55 -9.07 -7.37 9.47
CA LYS A 55 -9.60 -6.86 10.75
C LYS A 55 -8.71 -5.78 11.37
N ASP A 56 -7.39 -5.85 11.14
CA ASP A 56 -6.42 -4.96 11.76
C ASP A 56 -6.15 -3.68 10.95
N VAL A 57 -6.70 -3.56 9.71
CA VAL A 57 -6.51 -2.37 8.88
C VAL A 57 -7.14 -1.14 9.54
N LYS A 58 -6.30 -0.18 9.93
CA LYS A 58 -6.66 1.14 10.47
C LYS A 58 -6.37 2.25 9.46
N VAL A 59 -5.31 2.09 8.68
CA VAL A 59 -4.88 3.06 7.67
C VAL A 59 -4.54 2.29 6.38
N LEU A 60 -5.02 2.79 5.24
CA LEU A 60 -4.59 2.34 3.92
C LEU A 60 -3.79 3.45 3.24
N ILE A 61 -2.55 3.15 2.85
CA ILE A 61 -1.73 4.03 2.02
C ILE A 61 -1.57 3.38 0.64
N LEU A 62 -1.98 4.08 -0.42
CA LEU A 62 -1.88 3.56 -1.78
C LEU A 62 -0.60 4.02 -2.48
N GLY A 63 0.18 3.04 -2.95
CA GLY A 63 1.25 3.23 -3.93
C GLY A 63 0.76 2.93 -5.35
N GLN A 64 1.63 3.08 -6.34
CA GLN A 64 1.32 2.80 -7.74
C GLN A 64 1.73 1.38 -8.13
N ASP A 65 3.02 1.14 -8.31
CA ASP A 65 3.62 -0.15 -8.65
C ASP A 65 4.88 -0.40 -7.81
N PRO A 66 5.39 -1.63 -7.75
CA PRO A 66 6.59 -1.93 -6.99
C PRO A 66 7.83 -1.23 -7.56
N TYR A 67 8.85 -1.03 -6.73
CA TYR A 67 10.17 -0.65 -7.22
C TYR A 67 10.69 -1.68 -8.23
N HIS A 68 11.19 -1.20 -9.36
CA HIS A 68 11.59 -2.03 -10.50
C HIS A 68 13.09 -2.35 -10.56
N ASN A 69 13.87 -1.92 -9.57
CA ASN A 69 15.29 -2.28 -9.46
C ASN A 69 15.48 -3.51 -8.57
N VAL A 70 16.54 -4.27 -8.87
CA VAL A 70 16.90 -5.49 -8.16
C VAL A 70 17.01 -5.24 -6.64
N GLY A 71 16.45 -6.14 -5.85
CA GLY A 71 16.59 -6.14 -4.40
C GLY A 71 15.72 -5.16 -3.62
N GLN A 72 14.93 -4.29 -4.28
CA GLN A 72 14.13 -3.26 -3.60
C GLN A 72 12.76 -3.78 -3.14
N ALA A 73 11.91 -4.20 -4.09
CA ALA A 73 10.52 -4.54 -3.81
C ALA A 73 10.37 -5.82 -2.99
N HIS A 74 9.40 -5.79 -2.06
CA HIS A 74 9.06 -6.94 -1.22
C HIS A 74 7.54 -7.01 -0.89
N GLY A 75 6.70 -6.37 -1.71
CA GLY A 75 5.24 -6.45 -1.61
C GLY A 75 4.56 -5.39 -0.76
N LEU A 76 5.30 -4.42 -0.19
CA LEU A 76 4.75 -3.25 0.50
C LEU A 76 5.02 -1.97 -0.30
N ALA A 77 3.99 -1.14 -0.47
CA ALA A 77 4.13 0.18 -1.11
C ALA A 77 5.12 1.08 -0.35
N PHE A 78 5.91 1.86 -1.07
CA PHE A 78 6.94 2.77 -0.54
C PHE A 78 8.10 2.12 0.19
N SER A 79 8.01 0.85 0.57
CA SER A 79 8.98 0.12 1.37
C SER A 79 10.03 -0.57 0.50
N VAL A 80 11.25 -0.67 1.01
CA VAL A 80 12.33 -1.47 0.42
C VAL A 80 12.81 -2.50 1.43
N LYS A 81 13.53 -3.53 0.95
CA LYS A 81 14.15 -4.54 1.82
C LYS A 81 15.15 -3.93 2.77
N GLU A 82 15.41 -4.61 3.89
CA GLU A 82 16.47 -4.24 4.82
C GLU A 82 17.83 -4.10 4.13
N GLY A 83 18.61 -3.11 4.56
CA GLY A 83 19.93 -2.83 3.99
C GLY A 83 19.90 -2.09 2.64
N VAL A 84 18.74 -1.88 2.05
CA VAL A 84 18.60 -1.09 0.81
C VAL A 84 18.51 0.39 1.13
N ALA A 85 19.16 1.22 0.30
CA ALA A 85 19.12 2.67 0.44
C ALA A 85 17.66 3.20 0.39
N ILE A 86 17.33 4.10 1.32
CA ILE A 86 15.98 4.68 1.43
C ILE A 86 15.63 5.44 0.15
N PRO A 87 14.55 5.09 -0.56
CA PRO A 87 14.15 5.76 -1.79
C PRO A 87 13.77 7.24 -1.58
N PRO A 88 13.89 8.07 -2.62
CA PRO A 88 13.64 9.51 -2.50
C PRO A 88 12.24 9.87 -1.98
N SER A 89 11.20 9.17 -2.44
CA SER A 89 9.82 9.40 -1.95
C SER A 89 9.69 9.05 -0.47
N LEU A 90 10.28 7.94 -0.03
CA LEU A 90 10.24 7.54 1.38
C LEU A 90 11.05 8.49 2.27
N ARG A 91 12.17 9.03 1.79
CA ARG A 91 12.89 10.10 2.51
C ARG A 91 12.02 11.33 2.75
N ASN A 92 11.20 11.69 1.78
CA ASN A 92 10.27 12.81 1.92
C ASN A 92 9.12 12.48 2.89
N ILE A 93 8.61 11.25 2.86
CA ILE A 93 7.64 10.75 3.85
C ILE A 93 8.23 10.87 5.27
N TYR A 94 9.48 10.46 5.49
CA TYR A 94 10.15 10.56 6.79
C TYR A 94 10.40 12.01 7.24
N LYS A 95 10.70 12.92 6.31
CA LYS A 95 10.81 14.35 6.63
C LYS A 95 9.48 14.93 7.11
N GLU A 96 8.38 14.57 6.44
CA GLU A 96 7.05 15.00 6.85
C GLU A 96 6.65 14.35 8.18
N LEU A 97 6.96 13.07 8.38
CA LEU A 97 6.73 12.35 9.63
C LEU A 97 7.43 13.06 10.83
N LYS A 98 8.68 13.44 10.66
CA LYS A 98 9.43 14.21 11.67
C LYS A 98 8.80 15.57 11.92
N SER A 99 8.39 16.28 10.88
CA SER A 99 7.76 17.61 11.00
C SER A 99 6.37 17.55 11.65
N ASP A 100 5.59 16.52 11.36
CA ASP A 100 4.20 16.35 11.81
C ASP A 100 4.10 15.78 13.22
N LEU A 101 4.88 14.73 13.53
CA LEU A 101 4.81 14.00 14.81
C LEU A 101 6.05 14.13 15.69
N GLY A 102 7.11 14.79 15.24
CA GLY A 102 8.35 14.93 15.99
C GLY A 102 9.20 13.66 16.06
N LEU A 103 8.86 12.61 15.31
CA LEU A 103 9.59 11.34 15.33
C LEU A 103 10.97 11.47 14.68
N GLU A 104 11.93 10.68 15.20
CA GLU A 104 13.24 10.62 14.59
C GLU A 104 13.18 10.00 13.18
N ILE A 105 14.05 10.47 12.28
CA ILE A 105 14.13 9.94 10.90
C ILE A 105 14.72 8.52 10.97
N PRO A 106 14.00 7.51 10.49
CA PRO A 106 14.47 6.13 10.50
C PRO A 106 15.71 5.92 9.64
N ARG A 107 16.54 4.95 10.01
CA ARG A 107 17.73 4.55 9.24
C ARG A 107 17.47 3.45 8.21
N THR A 108 16.30 2.82 8.26
CA THR A 108 15.88 1.76 7.34
C THR A 108 14.72 2.24 6.46
N GLY A 109 14.60 1.68 5.27
CA GLY A 109 13.44 1.83 4.39
C GLY A 109 12.45 0.66 4.48
N TYR A 110 12.64 -0.26 5.44
CA TYR A 110 11.79 -1.43 5.62
C TYR A 110 10.61 -1.10 6.54
N LEU A 111 9.41 -1.02 5.97
CA LEU A 111 8.20 -0.54 6.64
C LEU A 111 7.31 -1.64 7.25
N LYS A 112 7.85 -2.85 7.47
CA LYS A 112 7.05 -3.92 8.08
C LYS A 112 6.45 -3.51 9.42
N SER A 113 7.19 -2.76 10.25
CA SER A 113 6.70 -2.24 11.52
C SER A 113 5.46 -1.33 11.39
N TRP A 114 5.25 -0.67 10.26
CA TRP A 114 4.02 0.03 9.96
C TRP A 114 2.87 -0.94 9.68
N ALA A 115 3.14 -1.97 8.87
CA ALA A 115 2.14 -3.01 8.61
C ALA A 115 1.68 -3.72 9.90
N ASP A 116 2.61 -4.00 10.81
CA ASP A 116 2.34 -4.60 12.13
C ASP A 116 1.47 -3.68 13.03
N GLN A 117 1.38 -2.39 12.73
CA GLN A 117 0.54 -1.41 13.44
C GLN A 117 -0.85 -1.21 12.80
N GLY A 118 -1.17 -1.96 11.74
CA GLY A 118 -2.43 -1.82 11.02
C GLY A 118 -2.40 -0.80 9.87
N ILE A 119 -1.21 -0.42 9.41
CA ILE A 119 -1.03 0.44 8.24
C ILE A 119 -0.81 -0.44 7.02
N MET A 120 -1.86 -0.67 6.22
CA MET A 120 -1.76 -1.43 4.99
C MET A 120 -1.09 -0.60 3.89
N LEU A 121 0.06 -1.06 3.42
CA LEU A 121 0.85 -0.42 2.37
C LEU A 121 0.62 -1.14 1.05
N LEU A 122 -0.39 -0.73 0.29
CA LEU A 122 -0.87 -1.42 -0.91
C LEU A 122 -0.51 -0.68 -2.19
N ASN A 123 0.17 -1.34 -3.12
CA ASN A 123 0.28 -0.84 -4.49
C ASN A 123 -1.00 -1.19 -5.29
N THR A 124 -1.38 -0.36 -6.23
CA THR A 124 -2.51 -0.64 -7.14
C THR A 124 -2.16 -1.68 -8.19
N THR A 125 -0.87 -1.83 -8.51
CA THR A 125 -0.30 -2.90 -9.36
C THR A 125 0.73 -3.65 -8.51
N LEU A 126 0.58 -4.97 -8.35
CA LEU A 126 1.37 -5.72 -7.37
C LEU A 126 2.68 -6.31 -7.91
N THR A 127 2.89 -6.25 -9.23
CA THR A 127 4.09 -6.76 -9.88
C THR A 127 4.61 -5.81 -10.96
N VAL A 128 5.89 -5.93 -11.30
CA VAL A 128 6.53 -5.11 -12.34
C VAL A 128 7.70 -5.88 -12.94
N ARG A 129 7.97 -5.73 -14.25
CA ARG A 129 9.21 -6.25 -14.87
C ARG A 129 10.42 -5.42 -14.42
N ALA A 130 11.56 -6.10 -14.25
CA ALA A 130 12.82 -5.44 -13.92
C ALA A 130 13.10 -4.27 -14.88
N HIS A 131 13.45 -3.11 -14.32
CA HIS A 131 13.80 -1.88 -15.06
C HIS A 131 12.70 -1.31 -15.98
N GLN A 132 11.44 -1.81 -15.90
CA GLN A 132 10.33 -1.36 -16.72
C GLN A 132 9.15 -0.89 -15.86
N PRO A 133 9.20 0.34 -15.32
CA PRO A 133 8.11 0.86 -14.49
C PRO A 133 6.79 0.82 -15.25
N MET A 134 5.70 0.54 -14.53
CA MET A 134 4.34 0.42 -15.06
C MET A 134 4.11 -0.72 -16.08
N SER A 135 5.07 -1.62 -16.30
CA SER A 135 4.94 -2.72 -17.27
C SER A 135 3.72 -3.62 -17.05
N HIS A 136 3.23 -3.72 -15.81
CA HIS A 136 2.06 -4.52 -15.44
C HIS A 136 0.81 -3.69 -15.10
N SER A 137 0.77 -2.41 -15.44
CA SER A 137 -0.34 -1.49 -15.07
C SER A 137 -1.71 -1.83 -15.67
N LYS A 138 -1.76 -2.69 -16.72
CA LYS A 138 -3.00 -3.02 -17.45
C LYS A 138 -3.30 -4.51 -17.51
N ILE A 139 -2.66 -5.32 -16.68
CA ILE A 139 -2.80 -6.79 -16.75
C ILE A 139 -3.91 -7.36 -15.85
N GLY A 140 -4.62 -6.51 -15.09
CA GLY A 140 -5.74 -6.94 -14.22
C GLY A 140 -5.52 -6.65 -12.73
N TRP A 141 -4.32 -6.28 -12.28
CA TRP A 141 -4.07 -5.95 -10.87
C TRP A 141 -4.97 -4.85 -10.34
N GLU A 142 -5.25 -3.82 -11.15
CA GLU A 142 -6.08 -2.70 -10.70
C GLU A 142 -7.54 -3.10 -10.45
N ILE A 143 -8.05 -4.13 -11.13
CA ILE A 143 -9.39 -4.66 -10.84
C ILE A 143 -9.38 -5.29 -9.45
N PHE A 144 -8.40 -6.14 -9.17
CA PHE A 144 -8.25 -6.80 -7.87
C PHE A 144 -8.06 -5.79 -6.73
N THR A 145 -7.14 -4.84 -6.88
CA THR A 145 -6.85 -3.86 -5.82
C THR A 145 -7.98 -2.84 -5.63
N ASN A 146 -8.78 -2.55 -6.66
CA ASN A 146 -10.01 -1.77 -6.48
C ASN A 146 -11.04 -2.52 -5.62
N ALA A 147 -11.21 -3.83 -5.84
CA ALA A 147 -12.08 -4.65 -4.98
C ALA A 147 -11.57 -4.69 -3.53
N VAL A 148 -10.24 -4.73 -3.32
CA VAL A 148 -9.66 -4.62 -1.98
C VAL A 148 -10.00 -3.29 -1.30
N ILE A 149 -9.90 -2.17 -2.03
CA ILE A 149 -10.27 -0.85 -1.52
C ILE A 149 -11.75 -0.79 -1.13
N GLU A 150 -12.63 -1.35 -1.98
CA GLU A 150 -14.06 -1.45 -1.70
C GLU A 150 -14.30 -2.28 -0.43
N LYS A 151 -13.68 -3.45 -0.29
CA LYS A 151 -13.79 -4.30 0.90
C LYS A 151 -13.33 -3.59 2.17
N ILE A 152 -12.22 -2.85 2.14
CA ILE A 152 -11.77 -2.05 3.28
C ILE A 152 -12.80 -0.97 3.64
N SER A 153 -13.43 -0.35 2.63
CA SER A 153 -14.45 0.67 2.86
C SER A 153 -15.82 0.13 3.31
N GLU A 154 -16.02 -1.20 3.30
CA GLU A 154 -17.19 -1.88 3.86
C GLU A 154 -17.06 -2.14 5.37
N LYS A 155 -15.89 -1.90 5.97
CA LYS A 155 -15.71 -2.07 7.42
C LYS A 155 -16.60 -1.12 8.21
N GLU A 156 -17.17 -1.60 9.30
CA GLU A 156 -17.87 -0.77 10.29
C GLU A 156 -16.87 0.09 11.08
N ASP A 157 -15.70 -0.47 11.36
CA ASP A 157 -14.61 0.25 12.02
C ASP A 157 -14.09 1.39 11.13
N PRO A 158 -13.76 2.55 11.72
CA PRO A 158 -13.21 3.68 10.98
C PRO A 158 -11.84 3.37 10.40
N VAL A 159 -11.64 3.72 9.13
CA VAL A 159 -10.37 3.57 8.41
C VAL A 159 -9.94 4.90 7.81
N VAL A 160 -8.65 5.17 7.82
CA VAL A 160 -8.07 6.32 7.12
C VAL A 160 -7.49 5.89 5.78
N PHE A 161 -7.93 6.51 4.69
CA PHE A 161 -7.40 6.31 3.34
C PHE A 161 -6.48 7.47 2.99
N ILE A 162 -5.19 7.21 2.82
CA ILE A 162 -4.19 8.22 2.43
C ILE A 162 -3.89 8.06 0.94
N LEU A 163 -4.28 9.06 0.15
CA LEU A 163 -4.22 9.06 -1.31
C LEU A 163 -3.27 10.15 -1.82
N TRP A 164 -2.00 9.79 -1.99
CA TRP A 164 -0.98 10.72 -2.46
C TRP A 164 -0.81 10.68 -3.97
N GLY A 165 -1.05 11.82 -4.62
CA GLY A 165 -0.94 12.01 -6.07
C GLY A 165 -2.16 11.57 -6.85
N ASN A 166 -2.22 11.94 -8.13
CA ASN A 166 -3.41 11.76 -8.96
C ASN A 166 -3.78 10.29 -9.19
N HIS A 167 -2.78 9.41 -9.26
CA HIS A 167 -3.01 7.97 -9.44
C HIS A 167 -3.79 7.37 -8.24
N ALA A 168 -3.34 7.66 -7.01
CA ALA A 168 -4.02 7.22 -5.80
C ALA A 168 -5.39 7.91 -5.64
N LYS A 169 -5.48 9.23 -5.87
CA LYS A 169 -6.74 9.99 -5.80
C LYS A 169 -7.83 9.45 -6.74
N ALA A 170 -7.45 8.97 -7.92
CA ALA A 170 -8.38 8.35 -8.86
C ALA A 170 -9.09 7.09 -8.28
N ARG A 171 -8.56 6.50 -7.21
CA ARG A 171 -9.15 5.35 -6.52
C ARG A 171 -10.21 5.73 -5.49
N LYS A 172 -10.34 7.03 -5.15
CA LYS A 172 -11.37 7.54 -4.25
C LYS A 172 -12.79 7.05 -4.60
N LYS A 173 -13.09 6.91 -5.88
CA LYS A 173 -14.39 6.44 -6.38
C LYS A 173 -14.76 5.01 -5.94
N PHE A 174 -13.78 4.22 -5.50
CA PHE A 174 -13.98 2.86 -4.99
C PHE A 174 -14.12 2.81 -3.46
N ILE A 175 -13.97 3.96 -2.77
CA ILE A 175 -14.21 4.07 -1.34
C ILE A 175 -15.69 4.40 -1.14
N ARG A 176 -16.44 3.49 -0.53
CA ARG A 176 -17.85 3.69 -0.23
C ARG A 176 -18.04 4.73 0.88
N PRO A 177 -19.16 5.46 0.87
CA PRO A 177 -19.52 6.31 2.00
C PRO A 177 -19.59 5.50 3.31
N GLY A 178 -18.99 6.03 4.37
CA GLY A 178 -18.93 5.37 5.68
C GLY A 178 -18.23 6.25 6.70
N ASN A 179 -17.98 5.72 7.89
CA ASN A 179 -17.22 6.41 8.92
C ASN A 179 -15.70 6.26 8.64
N HIS A 180 -15.25 6.85 7.54
CA HIS A 180 -13.85 6.80 7.10
C HIS A 180 -13.33 8.20 6.80
N LEU A 181 -12.03 8.42 6.98
CA LEU A 181 -11.36 9.65 6.59
C LEU A 181 -10.57 9.43 5.30
N ILE A 182 -10.76 10.30 4.31
CA ILE A 182 -9.96 10.32 3.09
C ILE A 182 -9.02 11.52 3.14
N ILE A 183 -7.71 11.27 3.22
CA ILE A 183 -6.67 12.29 3.16
C ILE A 183 -6.08 12.30 1.75
N GLU A 184 -6.47 13.28 0.96
CA GLU A 184 -5.90 13.52 -0.37
C GLU A 184 -4.71 14.48 -0.26
N GLY A 185 -3.62 14.16 -0.95
CA GLY A 185 -2.41 14.99 -0.90
C GLY A 185 -1.61 14.95 -2.20
N VAL A 186 -0.56 15.75 -2.25
CA VAL A 186 0.45 15.71 -3.31
C VAL A 186 1.33 14.48 -3.10
N HIS A 187 1.83 13.89 -4.19
CA HIS A 187 2.72 12.72 -4.10
C HIS A 187 4.07 13.09 -3.44
N PRO A 188 4.65 12.25 -2.57
CA PRO A 188 5.91 12.52 -1.86
C PRO A 188 7.16 12.48 -2.76
N SER A 189 7.03 12.22 -4.05
CA SER A 189 8.15 12.25 -5.00
C SER A 189 8.89 13.60 -4.96
N PRO A 190 10.22 13.63 -5.11
CA PRO A 190 10.98 14.88 -5.26
C PRO A 190 10.45 15.83 -6.32
N LEU A 191 9.81 15.29 -7.37
CA LEU A 191 9.22 16.07 -8.45
C LEU A 191 7.99 16.89 -8.03
N SER A 192 7.37 16.56 -6.89
CA SER A 192 6.09 17.14 -6.47
C SER A 192 6.01 17.52 -4.99
N ALA A 193 6.83 16.98 -4.12
CA ALA A 193 6.69 17.14 -2.67
C ALA A 193 6.68 18.60 -2.21
N ALA A 194 7.48 19.47 -2.82
CA ALA A 194 7.51 20.89 -2.50
C ALA A 194 6.21 21.64 -2.86
N ARG A 195 5.32 21.02 -3.64
CA ARG A 195 4.05 21.63 -4.08
C ARG A 195 2.87 21.31 -3.17
N GLY A 196 3.13 20.96 -1.89
CA GLY A 196 2.09 20.78 -0.87
C GLY A 196 2.05 19.39 -0.21
N PHE A 197 3.06 18.54 -0.37
CA PHE A 197 3.22 17.36 0.45
C PHE A 197 3.77 17.73 1.82
N PHE A 198 4.85 18.53 1.86
CA PHE A 198 5.41 19.02 3.12
C PHE A 198 4.43 19.99 3.81
N GLY A 199 4.21 19.79 5.11
CA GLY A 199 3.28 20.53 5.92
C GLY A 199 1.80 20.10 5.77
N SER A 200 1.51 19.03 5.01
CA SER A 200 0.15 18.50 4.86
C SER A 200 -0.37 17.73 6.08
N ARG A 201 0.54 17.36 6.99
CA ARG A 201 0.25 16.72 8.29
C ARG A 201 -0.68 15.50 8.21
N PRO A 202 -0.40 14.52 7.32
CA PRO A 202 -1.31 13.40 7.12
C PRO A 202 -1.33 12.44 8.32
N PHE A 203 -0.24 12.34 9.08
CA PHE A 203 -0.08 11.38 10.17
C PHE A 203 -0.84 11.83 11.42
N SER A 204 -0.68 13.09 11.85
CA SER A 204 -1.43 13.64 12.98
C SER A 204 -2.92 13.70 12.68
N ARG A 205 -3.32 14.06 11.47
CA ARG A 205 -4.73 14.04 11.03
C ARG A 205 -5.33 12.64 11.06
N ALA A 206 -4.56 11.62 10.65
CA ALA A 206 -4.99 10.23 10.74
C ALA A 206 -5.18 9.80 12.20
N ASN A 207 -4.21 10.14 13.06
CA ASN A 207 -4.27 9.79 14.48
C ASN A 207 -5.48 10.47 15.18
N GLU A 208 -5.65 11.76 14.97
CA GLU A 208 -6.77 12.51 15.53
C GLU A 208 -8.14 11.91 15.14
N PHE A 209 -8.29 11.55 13.86
CA PHE A 209 -9.52 10.91 13.40
C PHE A 209 -9.75 9.55 14.07
N LEU A 210 -8.74 8.70 14.15
CA LEU A 210 -8.85 7.38 14.77
C LEU A 210 -9.17 7.50 16.27
N GLU A 211 -8.47 8.37 16.99
CA GLU A 211 -8.70 8.63 18.42
C GLU A 211 -10.14 9.14 18.69
N ASN A 212 -10.62 10.10 17.90
CA ASN A 212 -11.97 10.63 18.00
C ASN A 212 -13.06 9.59 17.73
N ASN A 213 -12.70 8.48 17.05
CA ASN A 213 -13.60 7.36 16.80
C ASN A 213 -13.31 6.12 17.68
N GLY A 214 -12.52 6.28 18.76
CA GLY A 214 -12.25 5.22 19.73
C GLY A 214 -11.28 4.14 19.26
N VAL A 215 -10.55 4.38 18.18
CA VAL A 215 -9.52 3.46 17.65
C VAL A 215 -8.14 3.92 18.05
N THR A 216 -7.36 3.06 18.68
CA THR A 216 -5.97 3.35 19.02
C THR A 216 -5.15 3.57 17.75
N PRO A 217 -4.58 4.78 17.54
CA PRO A 217 -3.84 5.08 16.32
C PRO A 217 -2.48 4.39 16.28
N PRO A 218 -1.86 4.27 15.09
CA PRO A 218 -0.49 3.82 14.97
C PRO A 218 0.48 4.86 15.54
N THR A 219 1.62 4.41 16.06
CA THR A 219 2.70 5.30 16.52
C THR A 219 3.52 5.87 15.36
N TRP A 220 3.46 5.24 14.19
CA TRP A 220 4.25 5.53 12.99
C TRP A 220 5.77 5.32 13.17
N GLU A 221 6.20 4.79 14.29
CA GLU A 221 7.60 4.44 14.48
C GLU A 221 8.03 3.33 13.52
N VAL A 222 9.21 3.48 12.95
CA VAL A 222 9.87 2.47 12.11
C VAL A 222 10.99 1.83 12.93
N LYS A 223 10.90 0.53 13.11
CA LYS A 223 11.85 -0.28 13.90
C LYS A 223 12.66 -1.20 13.00
#